data_ab1514d8818c5b75959b413384c38da8
#
_entry.id   ab1514d8818c5b75959b413384c38da8
#
_cell.length_a   1.000
_cell.length_b   1.000
_cell.length_c   1.000
_cell.angle_alpha   90.00
_cell.angle_beta   90.00
_cell.angle_gamma   90.00
#
_symmetry.space_group_name_H-M   'P 1'
#
loop_
_entity.id
_entity.type
_entity.pdbx_description
1 polymer ?
#
loop_
_entity_poly.entity_id
_entity_poly.type
_entity_poly.pdbx_seq_one_letter_code
_entity_poly.pdbx_strand_id
1 'polypeptide(L)'
;MLHRNKRGIALCFLTLFLFLSGCGSLKDDTLLIVNAVITEVDTEKQTITVKDDAGESTLGEDCLIDCSSIPMFYCDFATQKATRISFEDLQVNDKVVVSIRSSEMESFRSGGGENIIKVEQLQLYTQRAAG
;
A
#
# COMPACT_ATOMS: atom_id res chain seq x y z
N MET A 1 10.63 -52.07 14.82
CA MET A 1 11.16 -50.73 15.10
C MET A 1 11.23 -49.85 13.87
N LEU A 2 11.72 -50.39 12.76
CA LEU A 2 11.82 -49.63 11.52
C LEU A 2 10.47 -49.15 11.01
N HIS A 3 9.40 -49.89 11.23
CA HIS A 3 8.06 -49.49 10.79
C HIS A 3 7.50 -48.29 11.53
N ARG A 4 7.88 -48.10 12.80
CA ARG A 4 7.46 -46.93 13.57
C ARG A 4 8.06 -45.65 13.03
N ASN A 5 9.33 -45.70 12.68
CA ASN A 5 10.02 -44.52 12.16
C ASN A 5 9.45 -44.09 10.82
N LYS A 6 9.13 -45.06 9.97
CA LYS A 6 8.51 -44.74 8.66
C LYS A 6 7.14 -44.09 8.82
N ARG A 7 6.35 -44.57 9.79
CA ARG A 7 5.04 -43.98 10.05
C ARG A 7 5.15 -42.54 10.61
N GLY A 8 6.11 -42.34 11.51
CA GLY A 8 6.36 -41.03 12.06
C GLY A 8 6.82 -40.02 11.01
N ILE A 9 7.69 -40.43 10.12
CA ILE A 9 8.17 -39.59 9.03
C ILE A 9 7.02 -39.26 8.07
N ALA A 10 6.20 -40.24 7.73
CA ALA A 10 5.06 -40.02 6.85
C ALA A 10 4.06 -39.00 7.45
N LEU A 11 3.81 -39.10 8.77
CA LEU A 11 2.96 -38.16 9.46
C LEU A 11 3.53 -36.74 9.45
N CYS A 12 4.85 -36.60 9.64
CA CYS A 12 5.50 -35.28 9.58
C CYS A 12 5.39 -34.68 8.19
N PHE A 13 5.57 -35.48 7.16
CA PHE A 13 5.40 -35.01 5.78
C PHE A 13 3.98 -34.53 5.49
N LEU A 14 3.02 -35.31 5.96
CA LEU A 14 1.60 -34.95 5.77
C LEU A 14 1.26 -33.65 6.47
N THR A 15 1.74 -33.45 7.68
CA THR A 15 1.53 -32.24 8.46
C THR A 15 2.16 -31.04 7.77
N LEU A 16 3.36 -31.19 7.26
CA LEU A 16 4.06 -30.15 6.54
C LEU A 16 3.31 -29.74 5.27
N PHE A 17 2.79 -30.71 4.55
CA PHE A 17 2.04 -30.46 3.33
C PHE A 17 0.75 -29.65 3.61
N LEU A 18 0.04 -29.99 4.67
CA LEU A 18 -1.15 -29.25 5.10
C LEU A 18 -0.80 -27.82 5.48
N PHE A 19 0.34 -27.62 6.10
CA PHE A 19 0.80 -26.30 6.47
C PHE A 19 1.06 -25.42 5.25
N LEU A 20 1.69 -25.98 4.23
CA LEU A 20 1.94 -25.26 2.96
C LEU A 20 0.65 -24.93 2.23
N SER A 21 -0.33 -25.81 2.26
CA SER A 21 -1.65 -25.55 1.68
C SER A 21 -2.35 -24.39 2.39
N GLY A 22 -2.25 -24.33 3.71
CA GLY A 22 -2.81 -23.26 4.50
C GLY A 22 -2.19 -21.91 4.15
N CYS A 23 -0.87 -21.86 3.98
CA CYS A 23 -0.19 -20.64 3.58
C CYS A 23 -0.60 -20.20 2.17
N GLY A 24 -0.86 -21.14 1.27
CA GLY A 24 -1.28 -20.84 -0.09
C GLY A 24 -2.62 -20.13 -0.18
N SER A 25 -3.51 -20.32 0.78
CA SER A 25 -4.84 -19.69 0.76
C SER A 25 -4.85 -18.25 1.22
N LEU A 26 -3.74 -17.72 1.75
CA LEU A 26 -3.63 -16.35 2.26
C LEU A 26 -3.08 -15.35 1.24
N LYS A 27 -2.81 -15.76 0.03
CA LYS A 27 -2.07 -14.96 -0.94
C LYS A 27 -2.94 -14.02 -1.78
N ASP A 28 -4.21 -13.92 -1.51
CA ASP A 28 -5.13 -13.15 -2.36
C ASP A 28 -5.03 -11.64 -2.14
N ASP A 29 -4.28 -11.21 -1.13
CA ASP A 29 -4.14 -9.80 -0.82
C ASP A 29 -2.71 -9.34 -1.10
N THR A 30 -2.52 -8.69 -2.25
CA THR A 30 -1.23 -8.18 -2.68
C THR A 30 -1.21 -6.65 -2.54
N LEU A 31 -0.02 -6.07 -2.54
CA LEU A 31 0.15 -4.62 -2.55
C LEU A 31 0.22 -4.12 -3.98
N LEU A 32 -0.63 -3.17 -4.29
CA LEU A 32 -0.62 -2.46 -5.56
C LEU A 32 0.07 -1.13 -5.38
N ILE A 33 0.90 -0.76 -6.34
CA ILE A 33 1.63 0.52 -6.33
C ILE A 33 0.95 1.44 -7.33
N VAL A 34 0.49 2.59 -6.86
CA VAL A 34 -0.27 3.53 -7.68
C VAL A 34 0.36 4.90 -7.60
N ASN A 35 0.53 5.54 -8.76
CA ASN A 35 1.03 6.90 -8.87
C ASN A 35 -0.13 7.88 -8.89
N ALA A 36 -0.03 8.95 -8.13
CA ALA A 36 -1.08 9.94 -8.00
C ALA A 36 -0.51 11.34 -7.83
N VAL A 37 -1.36 12.35 -8.02
CA VAL A 37 -1.02 13.75 -7.84
C VAL A 37 -1.98 14.35 -6.82
N ILE A 38 -1.44 15.07 -5.85
CA ILE A 38 -2.24 15.73 -4.81
C ILE A 38 -2.93 16.96 -5.41
N THR A 39 -4.24 17.01 -5.29
CA THR A 39 -5.05 18.17 -5.73
C THR A 39 -5.53 19.03 -4.58
N GLU A 40 -5.67 18.46 -3.38
CA GLU A 40 -6.07 19.21 -2.19
C GLU A 40 -5.38 18.63 -0.96
N VAL A 41 -5.13 19.49 0.02
CA VAL A 41 -4.57 19.10 1.33
C VAL A 41 -5.46 19.68 2.42
N ASP A 42 -5.99 18.83 3.29
CA ASP A 42 -6.81 19.24 4.43
C ASP A 42 -6.02 19.01 5.71
N THR A 43 -5.49 20.09 6.29
CA THR A 43 -4.62 20.01 7.45
C THR A 43 -5.37 19.66 8.74
N GLU A 44 -6.65 19.99 8.83
CA GLU A 44 -7.44 19.69 10.02
C GLU A 44 -7.74 18.20 10.11
N LYS A 45 -8.15 17.60 9.01
CA LYS A 45 -8.48 16.18 8.95
C LYS A 45 -7.28 15.29 8.64
N GLN A 46 -6.17 15.88 8.24
CA GLN A 46 -4.98 15.17 7.76
C GLN A 46 -5.32 14.23 6.60
N THR A 47 -6.11 14.74 5.66
CA THR A 47 -6.48 14.03 4.44
C THR A 47 -5.94 14.77 3.23
N ILE A 48 -5.70 14.01 2.17
CA ILE A 48 -5.36 14.58 0.86
C ILE A 48 -6.38 14.09 -0.15
N THR A 49 -6.65 14.92 -1.15
CA THR A 49 -7.36 14.49 -2.34
C THR A 49 -6.35 14.30 -3.44
N VAL A 50 -6.43 13.17 -4.12
CA VAL A 50 -5.50 12.85 -5.20
C VAL A 50 -6.28 12.46 -6.46
N LYS A 51 -5.62 12.58 -7.59
CA LYS A 51 -6.07 12.05 -8.87
C LYS A 51 -5.00 11.15 -9.44
N ASP A 52 -5.38 10.31 -10.38
CA ASP A 52 -4.40 9.49 -11.10
C ASP A 52 -3.36 10.38 -11.78
N ASP A 53 -2.11 9.93 -11.77
CA ASP A 53 -1.09 10.55 -12.59
C ASP A 53 -1.36 10.24 -14.07
N ALA A 54 -0.75 11.02 -14.95
CA ALA A 54 -1.04 10.95 -16.38
C ALA A 54 -0.93 9.52 -16.93
N GLY A 55 -1.95 9.09 -17.64
CA GLY A 55 -1.99 7.78 -18.28
C GLY A 55 -2.55 6.64 -17.42
N GLU A 56 -2.87 6.91 -16.17
CA GLU A 56 -3.47 5.90 -15.29
C GLU A 56 -4.97 6.18 -15.10
N SER A 57 -5.72 5.13 -14.71
CA SER A 57 -7.16 5.25 -14.46
C SER A 57 -7.56 4.35 -13.30
N THR A 58 -6.81 4.42 -12.20
CA THR A 58 -7.00 3.52 -11.05
C THR A 58 -7.84 4.16 -9.96
N LEU A 59 -7.55 5.40 -9.60
CA LEU A 59 -8.17 6.09 -8.47
C LEU A 59 -9.27 7.06 -8.88
N GLY A 60 -9.26 7.54 -10.13
CA GLY A 60 -10.17 8.59 -10.56
C GLY A 60 -9.61 9.97 -10.28
N GLU A 61 -10.49 10.99 -10.24
CA GLU A 61 -10.07 12.38 -10.14
C GLU A 61 -10.15 12.96 -8.73
N ASP A 62 -10.98 12.41 -7.87
CA ASP A 62 -11.24 12.96 -6.54
C ASP A 62 -11.17 11.87 -5.48
N CYS A 63 -10.03 11.22 -5.34
CA CYS A 63 -9.85 10.15 -4.38
C CYS A 63 -9.28 10.70 -3.08
N LEU A 64 -9.94 10.44 -1.96
CA LEU A 64 -9.51 10.88 -0.63
C LEU A 64 -8.63 9.82 0.02
N ILE A 65 -7.56 10.27 0.63
CA ILE A 65 -6.65 9.41 1.41
C ILE A 65 -6.50 10.00 2.80
N ASP A 66 -6.79 9.21 3.82
CA ASP A 66 -6.55 9.60 5.21
C ASP A 66 -5.10 9.31 5.56
N CYS A 67 -4.33 10.36 5.80
CA CYS A 67 -2.91 10.26 6.09
C CYS A 67 -2.59 10.30 7.59
N SER A 68 -3.61 10.33 8.45
CA SER A 68 -3.41 10.55 9.88
C SER A 68 -2.65 9.42 10.58
N SER A 69 -2.71 8.21 10.05
CA SER A 69 -2.11 7.05 10.71
C SER A 69 -1.26 6.17 9.79
N ILE A 70 -0.90 6.67 8.62
CA ILE A 70 -0.06 5.91 7.68
C ILE A 70 1.38 6.40 7.71
N PRO A 71 2.35 5.50 7.51
CA PRO A 71 3.74 5.93 7.36
C PRO A 71 3.92 6.65 6.02
N MET A 72 4.68 7.75 6.08
CA MET A 72 4.98 8.57 4.90
C MET A 72 6.47 8.79 4.80
N PHE A 73 7.00 8.70 3.58
CA PHE A 73 8.42 8.77 3.32
C PHE A 73 8.71 9.69 2.15
N TYR A 74 9.88 10.31 2.20
CA TYR A 74 10.47 11.01 1.06
C TYR A 74 11.71 10.28 0.62
N CYS A 75 11.79 9.95 -0.66
CA CYS A 75 12.96 9.29 -1.24
C CYS A 75 13.72 10.29 -2.10
N ASP A 76 14.93 10.64 -1.68
CA ASP A 76 15.80 11.55 -2.43
C ASP A 76 16.55 10.72 -3.48
N PHE A 77 16.29 11.00 -4.76
CA PHE A 77 16.90 10.24 -5.85
C PHE A 77 18.40 10.50 -5.98
N ALA A 78 18.85 11.71 -5.61
CA ALA A 78 20.27 12.04 -5.71
C ALA A 78 21.11 11.30 -4.69
N THR A 79 20.62 11.18 -3.46
CA THR A 79 21.33 10.49 -2.38
C THR A 79 20.89 9.04 -2.18
N GLN A 80 19.78 8.65 -2.79
CA GLN A 80 19.13 7.35 -2.62
C GLN A 80 18.77 7.04 -1.17
N LYS A 81 18.48 8.07 -0.40
CA LYS A 81 18.06 7.93 0.99
C LYS A 81 16.56 8.17 1.13
N ALA A 82 15.92 7.33 1.92
CA ALA A 82 14.53 7.50 2.32
C ALA A 82 14.49 8.06 3.73
N THR A 83 13.70 9.11 3.93
CA THR A 83 13.49 9.71 5.24
C THR A 83 12.00 9.77 5.53
N ARG A 84 11.66 9.66 6.82
CA ARG A 84 10.28 9.79 7.23
C ARG A 84 9.88 11.26 7.20
N ILE A 85 8.68 11.52 6.66
CA ILE A 85 8.13 12.88 6.61
C ILE A 85 6.83 12.95 7.38
N SER A 86 6.38 14.17 7.65
CA SER A 86 5.11 14.43 8.30
C SER A 86 4.10 14.96 7.28
N PHE A 87 2.83 15.03 7.69
CA PHE A 87 1.75 15.48 6.83
C PHE A 87 2.00 16.90 6.30
N GLU A 88 2.61 17.76 7.10
CA GLU A 88 2.89 19.15 6.74
C GLU A 88 3.86 19.28 5.57
N ASP A 89 4.59 18.22 5.25
CA ASP A 89 5.52 18.22 4.13
C ASP A 89 4.81 18.03 2.78
N LEU A 90 3.54 17.65 2.78
CA LEU A 90 2.78 17.42 1.56
C LEU A 90 2.18 18.72 1.03
N GLN A 91 2.22 18.89 -0.27
CA GLN A 91 1.73 20.09 -0.95
C GLN A 91 0.88 19.73 -2.15
N VAL A 92 -0.01 20.64 -2.52
CA VAL A 92 -0.78 20.52 -3.76
C VAL A 92 0.19 20.45 -4.93
N ASN A 93 -0.13 19.62 -5.90
CA ASN A 93 0.68 19.28 -7.08
C ASN A 93 1.85 18.34 -6.82
N ASP A 94 2.04 17.89 -5.59
CA ASP A 94 3.01 16.84 -5.33
C ASP A 94 2.59 15.54 -5.99
N LYS A 95 3.58 14.84 -6.53
CA LYS A 95 3.42 13.47 -6.99
C LYS A 95 3.73 12.54 -5.85
N VAL A 96 2.86 11.57 -5.64
CA VAL A 96 3.00 10.58 -4.57
C VAL A 96 2.82 9.19 -5.14
N VAL A 97 3.43 8.22 -4.48
CA VAL A 97 3.26 6.80 -4.77
C VAL A 97 2.62 6.19 -3.54
N VAL A 98 1.49 5.55 -3.72
CA VAL A 98 0.77 4.91 -2.61
C VAL A 98 0.75 3.42 -2.79
N SER A 99 0.85 2.70 -1.68
CA SER A 99 0.74 1.25 -1.64
C SER A 99 -0.64 0.89 -1.10
N ILE A 100 -1.39 0.14 -1.88
CA ILE A 100 -2.79 -0.19 -1.57
C ILE A 100 -2.94 -1.70 -1.62
N ARG A 101 -3.60 -2.28 -0.62
CA ARG A 101 -3.93 -3.70 -0.66
C ARG A 101 -4.96 -3.95 -1.74
N SER A 102 -4.84 -5.06 -2.45
CA SER A 102 -5.78 -5.42 -3.51
C SER A 102 -7.21 -5.52 -2.98
N SER A 103 -7.39 -6.01 -1.75
CA SER A 103 -8.71 -6.07 -1.11
C SER A 103 -9.30 -4.68 -0.88
N GLU A 104 -8.49 -3.71 -0.50
CA GLU A 104 -8.94 -2.33 -0.32
C GLU A 104 -9.28 -1.68 -1.67
N MET A 105 -8.53 -2.00 -2.71
CA MET A 105 -8.83 -1.50 -4.05
C MET A 105 -10.17 -2.05 -4.57
N GLU A 106 -10.44 -3.33 -4.32
CA GLU A 106 -11.73 -3.91 -4.69
C GLU A 106 -12.88 -3.26 -3.94
N SER A 107 -12.72 -3.04 -2.63
CA SER A 107 -13.71 -2.34 -1.81
C SER A 107 -13.96 -0.93 -2.31
N PHE A 108 -12.91 -0.23 -2.67
CA PHE A 108 -13.00 1.13 -3.20
C PHE A 108 -13.77 1.15 -4.52
N ARG A 109 -13.50 0.23 -5.42
CA ARG A 109 -14.16 0.16 -6.73
C ARG A 109 -15.61 -0.25 -6.65
N SER A 110 -15.95 -1.14 -5.72
CA SER A 110 -17.31 -1.66 -5.57
C SER A 110 -18.13 -0.91 -4.52
N GLY A 111 -17.52 -0.03 -3.78
CA GLY A 111 -18.07 0.54 -2.56
C GLY A 111 -18.97 1.74 -2.74
N GLY A 112 -19.92 1.70 -3.63
CA GLY A 112 -21.13 2.49 -3.56
C GLY A 112 -21.05 3.96 -3.15
N GLY A 113 -20.09 4.73 -3.58
CA GLY A 113 -20.14 6.18 -3.43
C GLY A 113 -19.17 6.82 -2.47
N GLU A 114 -18.39 6.06 -1.72
CA GLU A 114 -17.33 6.65 -0.90
C GLU A 114 -16.07 6.80 -1.74
N ASN A 115 -15.53 8.02 -1.76
CA ASN A 115 -14.31 8.34 -2.51
C ASN A 115 -13.05 8.19 -1.67
N ILE A 116 -13.14 7.55 -0.52
CA ILE A 116 -11.99 7.37 0.37
C ILE A 116 -11.39 5.99 0.18
N ILE A 117 -10.08 5.93 0.02
CA ILE A 117 -9.36 4.68 -0.09
C ILE A 117 -8.35 4.55 1.05
N LYS A 118 -8.21 3.34 1.55
CA LYS A 118 -7.26 3.03 2.60
C LYS A 118 -5.95 2.60 1.98
N VAL A 119 -4.86 3.29 2.36
CA VAL A 119 -3.53 2.97 1.85
C VAL A 119 -2.63 2.50 2.98
N GLU A 120 -1.66 1.68 2.65
CA GLU A 120 -0.71 1.15 3.63
C GLU A 120 0.46 2.11 3.86
N GLN A 121 0.82 2.87 2.85
CA GLN A 121 2.01 3.71 2.89
C GLN A 121 1.94 4.74 1.77
N LEU A 122 2.53 5.90 2.00
CA LEU A 122 2.66 6.95 1.00
C LEU A 122 4.12 7.36 0.87
N GLN A 123 4.58 7.47 -0.36
CA GLN A 123 5.91 7.97 -0.66
C GLN A 123 5.80 9.26 -1.47
N LEU A 124 6.44 10.32 -0.99
CA LEU A 124 6.52 11.57 -1.74
C LEU A 124 7.53 11.38 -2.87
N TYR A 125 7.03 11.48 -4.09
CA TYR A 125 7.83 11.28 -5.30
C TYR A 125 8.45 12.58 -5.82
N THR A 126 7.74 13.71 -5.66
CA THR A 126 8.27 15.01 -6.06
C THR A 126 9.56 15.30 -5.30
N GLN A 127 10.61 15.65 -6.02
CA GLN A 127 11.90 15.92 -5.40
C GLN A 127 11.92 17.31 -4.78
N ARG A 128 12.42 17.40 -3.55
CA ARG A 128 12.61 18.65 -2.83
C ARG A 128 14.05 19.10 -2.99
N ALA A 129 14.23 20.39 -3.22
CA ALA A 129 15.58 20.94 -3.22
C ALA A 129 16.17 20.78 -1.81
N ALA A 130 17.43 20.34 -1.76
CA ALA A 130 18.16 20.28 -0.50
C ALA A 130 18.36 21.70 -0.01
N GLY A 131 17.59 22.06 1.01
CA GLY A 131 17.60 23.44 1.48
C GLY A 131 18.28 23.58 2.77
#